data_7dd79e34a79cd9111b2abfd8d5abb74b
#
_entry.id   7dd79e34a79cd9111b2abfd8d5abb74b
#
_cell.length_a   1.000
_cell.length_b   1.000
_cell.length_c   1.000
_cell.angle_alpha   90.00
_cell.angle_beta   90.00
_cell.angle_gamma   90.00
#
_symmetry.space_group_name_H-M   'P 1'
#
loop_
_entity.id
_entity.type
_entity.pdbx_description
1 polymer ?
#
loop_
_entity_poly.entity_id
_entity_poly.type
_entity_poly.pdbx_seq_one_letter_code
_entity_poly.pdbx_strand_id
1 'polypeptide(L)'
;KPQKEGELGLMMAAHASQGYWLGLRDQMEVDVLFLPEFELLIRGRHNAMNALAALGLITGAGIETRPAIGVLRTYRGEPHRVELVRTIEGRDFIDDSKGTNVGAVAAAVCGLAAQGRRILILMGGDGKGQDFTPLAKELKGRVAFAALIGRDAAKIREAVSPAGVATETFKTLEAAEDWLWEKSRPGDQILLSPACA
;
A
#
# COMPACT_ATOMS: atom_id res chain seq x y z
N LYS A 1 12.81 2.51 13.75
CA LYS A 1 14.18 2.30 14.19
C LYS A 1 14.26 0.98 14.94
N PRO A 2 15.29 0.10 14.71
CA PRO A 2 15.50 -1.11 15.49
C PRO A 2 15.62 -0.80 16.98
N GLN A 3 15.08 -1.64 17.84
CA GLN A 3 15.09 -1.46 19.29
C GLN A 3 16.05 -2.40 20.00
N LYS A 4 16.39 -3.53 19.35
CA LYS A 4 17.28 -4.56 19.91
C LYS A 4 18.37 -4.92 18.91
N GLU A 5 19.49 -5.42 19.45
CA GLU A 5 20.58 -5.97 18.66
C GLU A 5 20.08 -7.09 17.71
N GLY A 6 20.54 -7.08 16.47
CA GLY A 6 20.12 -8.03 15.43
C GLY A 6 18.75 -7.78 14.80
N GLU A 7 17.99 -6.77 15.25
CA GLU A 7 16.71 -6.41 14.63
C GLU A 7 16.94 -5.69 13.30
N LEU A 8 16.19 -6.10 12.27
CA LEU A 8 16.01 -5.33 11.05
C LEU A 8 14.86 -4.34 11.23
N GLY A 9 15.06 -3.11 10.77
CA GLY A 9 14.04 -2.08 10.90
C GLY A 9 14.20 -0.95 9.91
N LEU A 10 13.16 -0.12 9.82
CA LEU A 10 13.22 1.14 9.09
C LEU A 10 13.88 2.19 9.97
N MET A 11 14.88 2.86 9.41
CA MET A 11 15.66 3.87 10.13
C MET A 11 15.48 5.23 9.48
N MET A 12 15.36 6.26 10.32
CA MET A 12 15.41 7.65 9.86
C MET A 12 16.86 7.96 9.52
N ALA A 13 17.11 8.49 8.34
CA ALA A 13 18.45 8.99 7.99
C ALA A 13 18.89 10.11 8.94
N ALA A 14 20.18 10.27 9.11
CA ALA A 14 20.77 11.31 9.96
C ALA A 14 20.36 12.73 9.52
N HIS A 15 20.04 12.93 8.23
CA HIS A 15 19.50 14.17 7.68
C HIS A 15 18.01 14.02 7.39
N ALA A 16 17.19 14.91 7.94
CA ALA A 16 15.72 14.88 7.77
C ALA A 16 15.27 14.89 6.29
N SER A 17 16.05 15.44 5.38
CA SER A 17 15.80 15.48 3.94
C SER A 17 15.95 14.14 3.22
N GLN A 18 16.58 13.15 3.84
CA GLN A 18 16.83 11.84 3.20
C GLN A 18 15.79 10.78 3.54
N GLY A 19 14.81 11.09 4.41
CA GLY A 19 13.72 10.20 4.73
C GLY A 19 14.15 8.94 5.52
N TYR A 20 13.49 7.81 5.23
CA TYR A 20 13.71 6.55 5.94
C TYR A 20 14.67 5.64 5.16
N TRP A 21 15.46 4.89 5.92
CA TRP A 21 16.39 3.91 5.41
C TRP A 21 16.06 2.52 5.96
N LEU A 22 16.26 1.51 5.14
CA LEU A 22 16.26 0.12 5.58
C LEU A 22 17.63 -0.19 6.19
N GLY A 23 17.65 -0.66 7.40
CA GLY A 23 18.90 -0.92 8.12
C GLY A 23 18.78 -2.00 9.18
N LEU A 24 19.94 -2.43 9.64
CA LEU A 24 20.14 -3.39 10.71
C LEU A 24 20.93 -2.70 11.82
N ARG A 25 20.62 -2.99 13.08
CA ARG A 25 21.52 -2.71 14.21
C ARG A 25 22.43 -3.89 14.42
N ASP A 26 23.74 -3.66 14.37
CA ASP A 26 24.73 -4.70 14.58
C ASP A 26 24.98 -5.01 16.07
N GLN A 27 25.87 -5.97 16.33
CA GLN A 27 26.23 -6.41 17.67
C GLN A 27 26.94 -5.35 18.54
N MET A 28 27.50 -4.34 17.91
CA MET A 28 28.14 -3.19 18.57
C MET A 28 27.20 -1.99 18.70
N GLU A 29 25.88 -2.21 18.52
CA GLU A 29 24.85 -1.17 18.50
C GLU A 29 25.03 -0.11 17.40
N VAL A 30 25.82 -0.42 16.37
CA VAL A 30 26.01 0.45 15.21
C VAL A 30 24.90 0.21 14.20
N ASP A 31 24.24 1.28 13.79
CA ASP A 31 23.19 1.22 12.77
C ASP A 31 23.82 1.08 11.37
N VAL A 32 23.63 -0.07 10.74
CA VAL A 32 24.08 -0.33 9.36
C VAL A 32 22.94 -0.02 8.40
N LEU A 33 23.05 1.05 7.60
CA LEU A 33 22.07 1.45 6.62
C LEU A 33 22.34 0.75 5.28
N PHE A 34 21.37 0.03 4.75
CA PHE A 34 21.49 -0.72 3.50
C PHE A 34 21.02 0.06 2.29
N LEU A 35 19.78 0.61 2.39
CA LEU A 35 19.06 1.15 1.25
C LEU A 35 18.07 2.22 1.73
N PRO A 36 18.06 3.43 1.14
CA PRO A 36 17.00 4.38 1.43
C PRO A 36 15.65 3.89 0.88
N GLU A 37 14.58 4.10 1.63
CA GLU A 37 13.23 3.64 1.26
C GLU A 37 12.80 4.15 -0.13
N PHE A 38 13.20 5.37 -0.50
CA PHE A 38 12.82 5.98 -1.78
C PHE A 38 13.48 5.33 -3.00
N GLU A 39 14.54 4.53 -2.82
CA GLU A 39 15.16 3.75 -3.91
C GLU A 39 14.40 2.45 -4.20
N LEU A 40 13.44 2.04 -3.36
CA LEU A 40 12.58 0.92 -3.66
C LEU A 40 11.58 1.31 -4.75
N LEU A 41 11.48 0.51 -5.80
CA LEU A 41 10.45 0.68 -6.83
C LEU A 41 9.06 0.26 -6.33
N ILE A 42 9.00 -0.70 -5.40
CA ILE A 42 7.77 -1.09 -4.70
C ILE A 42 7.38 -0.02 -3.69
N ARG A 43 6.18 0.53 -3.82
CA ARG A 43 5.73 1.68 -3.03
C ARG A 43 5.04 1.26 -1.74
N GLY A 44 5.16 2.12 -0.73
CA GLY A 44 4.44 1.99 0.53
C GLY A 44 5.23 1.32 1.64
N ARG A 45 4.97 1.77 2.87
CA ARG A 45 5.64 1.33 4.08
C ARG A 45 5.60 -0.20 4.30
N HIS A 46 4.47 -0.84 3.94
CA HIS A 46 4.33 -2.28 4.03
C HIS A 46 5.31 -3.02 3.12
N ASN A 47 5.59 -2.49 1.93
CA ASN A 47 6.58 -3.07 1.01
C ASN A 47 8.01 -2.85 1.50
N ALA A 48 8.31 -1.72 2.12
CA ALA A 48 9.59 -1.52 2.79
C ALA A 48 9.79 -2.52 3.95
N MET A 49 8.73 -2.82 4.70
CA MET A 49 8.75 -3.87 5.73
C MET A 49 8.94 -5.27 5.15
N ASN A 50 8.31 -5.57 4.00
CA ASN A 50 8.52 -6.83 3.29
C ASN A 50 9.97 -6.97 2.81
N ALA A 51 10.57 -5.90 2.28
CA ALA A 51 11.98 -5.88 1.89
C ALA A 51 12.90 -6.13 3.09
N LEU A 52 12.62 -5.52 4.25
CA LEU A 52 13.35 -5.79 5.49
C LEU A 52 13.20 -7.24 5.96
N ALA A 53 12.00 -7.80 5.88
CA ALA A 53 11.76 -9.20 6.23
C ALA A 53 12.56 -10.14 5.31
N ALA A 54 12.59 -9.87 4.01
CA ALA A 54 13.39 -10.63 3.05
C ALA A 54 14.88 -10.55 3.38
N LEU A 55 15.41 -9.37 3.68
CA LEU A 55 16.81 -9.20 4.12
C LEU A 55 17.08 -9.97 5.43
N GLY A 56 16.14 -9.94 6.39
CA GLY A 56 16.24 -10.69 7.63
C GLY A 56 16.32 -12.20 7.41
N LEU A 57 15.51 -12.75 6.54
CA LEU A 57 15.55 -14.17 6.18
C LEU A 57 16.88 -14.56 5.51
N ILE A 58 17.37 -13.74 4.59
CA ILE A 58 18.68 -13.94 3.92
C ILE A 58 19.80 -13.91 4.93
N THR A 59 19.83 -12.92 5.82
CA THR A 59 20.84 -12.80 6.89
C THR A 59 20.79 -14.00 7.84
N GLY A 60 19.58 -14.40 8.27
CA GLY A 60 19.38 -15.56 9.15
C GLY A 60 19.79 -16.89 8.51
N ALA A 61 19.74 -16.98 7.19
CA ALA A 61 20.23 -18.13 6.42
C ALA A 61 21.74 -18.10 6.17
N GLY A 62 22.47 -17.10 6.65
CA GLY A 62 23.91 -16.95 6.42
C GLY A 62 24.29 -16.57 4.99
N ILE A 63 23.35 -16.03 4.22
CA ILE A 63 23.57 -15.61 2.82
C ILE A 63 23.98 -14.14 2.80
N GLU A 64 24.94 -13.80 1.94
CA GLU A 64 25.42 -12.42 1.79
C GLU A 64 24.28 -11.49 1.33
N THR A 65 24.09 -10.39 2.04
CA THR A 65 22.99 -9.43 1.78
C THR A 65 23.27 -8.44 0.65
N ARG A 66 24.54 -8.16 0.34
CA ARG A 66 24.91 -7.16 -0.68
C ARG A 66 24.28 -7.41 -2.06
N PRO A 67 24.26 -8.63 -2.63
CA PRO A 67 23.59 -8.91 -3.89
C PRO A 67 22.08 -8.67 -3.80
N ALA A 68 21.45 -9.03 -2.69
CA ALA A 68 20.02 -8.85 -2.47
C ALA A 68 19.60 -7.36 -2.44
N ILE A 69 20.45 -6.48 -1.90
CA ILE A 69 20.20 -5.03 -1.95
C ILE A 69 20.13 -4.54 -3.41
N GLY A 70 21.00 -5.05 -4.29
CA GLY A 70 20.96 -4.76 -5.72
C GLY A 70 19.63 -5.18 -6.36
N VAL A 71 19.11 -6.36 -5.99
CA VAL A 71 17.81 -6.88 -6.45
C VAL A 71 16.68 -5.99 -5.96
N LEU A 72 16.68 -5.57 -4.69
CA LEU A 72 15.63 -4.71 -4.13
C LEU A 72 15.49 -3.37 -4.87
N ARG A 73 16.57 -2.81 -5.39
CA ARG A 73 16.55 -1.57 -6.19
C ARG A 73 15.88 -1.74 -7.55
N THR A 74 15.83 -2.95 -8.08
CA THR A 74 15.27 -3.25 -9.40
C THR A 74 13.95 -4.02 -9.35
N TYR A 75 13.58 -4.53 -8.18
CA TYR A 75 12.36 -5.29 -7.99
C TYR A 75 11.12 -4.40 -8.10
N ARG A 76 10.27 -4.71 -9.06
CA ARG A 76 9.05 -3.93 -9.38
C ARG A 76 7.81 -4.38 -8.64
N GLY A 77 7.91 -5.40 -7.79
CA GLY A 77 6.76 -6.01 -7.12
C GLY A 77 6.15 -7.16 -7.91
N GLU A 78 5.13 -7.77 -7.32
CA GLU A 78 4.33 -8.81 -7.96
C GLU A 78 3.15 -8.17 -8.71
N PRO A 79 2.74 -8.71 -9.86
CA PRO A 79 1.55 -8.27 -10.55
C PRO A 79 0.32 -8.25 -9.62
N HIS A 80 -0.50 -7.22 -9.76
CA HIS A 80 -1.75 -7.05 -9.02
C HIS A 80 -1.58 -6.79 -7.50
N ARG A 81 -0.40 -6.34 -7.05
CA ARG A 81 -0.11 -5.97 -5.65
C ARG A 81 0.39 -4.54 -5.56
N VAL A 82 -0.52 -3.61 -5.43
CA VAL A 82 -0.25 -2.16 -5.42
C VAL A 82 0.62 -1.77 -6.62
N GLU A 83 0.35 -2.38 -7.76
CA GLU A 83 1.09 -2.20 -9.01
C GLU A 83 0.67 -0.89 -9.67
N LEU A 84 1.63 -0.02 -9.98
CA LEU A 84 1.36 1.13 -10.85
C LEU A 84 1.22 0.65 -12.29
N VAL A 85 0.00 0.55 -12.79
CA VAL A 85 -0.30 0.09 -14.15
C VAL A 85 0.00 1.19 -15.16
N ARG A 86 -0.48 2.42 -14.89
CA ARG A 86 -0.35 3.53 -15.82
C ARG A 86 -0.56 4.88 -15.12
N THR A 87 0.05 5.91 -15.66
CA THR A 87 -0.28 7.31 -15.34
C THR A 87 -0.94 7.95 -16.57
N ILE A 88 -2.16 8.48 -16.41
CA ILE A 88 -2.92 9.16 -17.46
C ILE A 88 -3.24 10.57 -16.96
N GLU A 89 -2.87 11.58 -17.71
CA GLU A 89 -3.11 13.00 -17.37
C GLU A 89 -2.74 13.35 -15.92
N GLY A 90 -1.63 12.81 -15.44
CA GLY A 90 -1.12 13.04 -14.07
C GLY A 90 -1.87 12.28 -12.96
N ARG A 91 -2.75 11.34 -13.29
CA ARG A 91 -3.43 10.43 -12.37
C ARG A 91 -2.81 9.06 -12.44
N ASP A 92 -2.49 8.46 -11.31
CA ASP A 92 -1.94 7.12 -11.24
C ASP A 92 -3.05 6.07 -11.09
N PHE A 93 -3.07 5.08 -11.99
CA PHE A 93 -3.93 3.90 -11.90
C PHE A 93 -3.14 2.77 -11.26
N ILE A 94 -3.65 2.27 -10.14
CA ILE A 94 -2.96 1.29 -9.28
C ILE A 94 -3.83 0.05 -9.16
N ASP A 95 -3.26 -1.09 -9.53
CA ASP A 95 -3.90 -2.40 -9.42
C ASP A 95 -3.43 -3.12 -8.15
N ASP A 96 -4.37 -3.34 -7.25
CA ASP A 96 -4.23 -4.19 -6.07
C ASP A 96 -5.37 -5.22 -6.03
N SER A 97 -5.71 -5.80 -7.20
CA SER A 97 -6.80 -6.76 -7.30
C SER A 97 -6.58 -8.03 -6.46
N LYS A 98 -5.36 -8.31 -6.01
CA LYS A 98 -5.05 -9.30 -4.99
C LYS A 98 -5.36 -8.84 -3.55
N GLY A 99 -5.76 -7.60 -3.35
CA GLY A 99 -6.27 -7.07 -2.08
C GLY A 99 -7.68 -7.57 -1.75
N THR A 100 -7.85 -8.88 -1.59
CA THR A 100 -9.14 -9.56 -1.44
C THR A 100 -9.66 -9.64 -0.02
N ASN A 101 -9.05 -8.91 0.91
CA ASN A 101 -9.48 -8.82 2.30
C ASN A 101 -9.24 -7.43 2.87
N VAL A 102 -9.94 -7.14 3.98
CA VAL A 102 -9.90 -5.86 4.69
C VAL A 102 -8.49 -5.43 5.08
N GLY A 103 -7.67 -6.37 5.57
CA GLY A 103 -6.28 -6.06 5.99
C GLY A 103 -5.39 -5.65 4.82
N ALA A 104 -5.54 -6.29 3.66
CA ALA A 104 -4.80 -5.94 2.45
C ALA A 104 -5.15 -4.53 1.97
N VAL A 105 -6.45 -4.19 1.87
CA VAL A 105 -6.90 -2.85 1.50
C VAL A 105 -6.39 -1.79 2.48
N ALA A 106 -6.48 -2.07 3.78
CA ALA A 106 -5.97 -1.18 4.81
C ALA A 106 -4.47 -0.89 4.61
N ALA A 107 -3.66 -1.92 4.34
CA ALA A 107 -2.23 -1.79 4.09
C ALA A 107 -1.94 -0.99 2.81
N ALA A 108 -2.66 -1.25 1.72
CA ALA A 108 -2.52 -0.53 0.46
C ALA A 108 -2.85 0.96 0.63
N VAL A 109 -4.00 1.28 1.23
CA VAL A 109 -4.43 2.66 1.48
C VAL A 109 -3.45 3.40 2.40
N CYS A 110 -3.00 2.78 3.51
CA CYS A 110 -2.00 3.36 4.39
C CYS A 110 -0.69 3.64 3.67
N GLY A 111 -0.22 2.69 2.86
CA GLY A 111 1.03 2.83 2.11
C GLY A 111 0.99 3.96 1.07
N LEU A 112 -0.11 4.06 0.32
CA LEU A 112 -0.31 5.08 -0.70
C LEU A 112 -0.55 6.46 -0.09
N ALA A 113 -1.31 6.55 1.01
CA ALA A 113 -1.58 7.80 1.71
C ALA A 113 -0.32 8.46 2.27
N ALA A 114 0.73 7.68 2.61
CA ALA A 114 2.01 8.21 3.07
C ALA A 114 2.71 9.11 2.03
N GLN A 115 2.30 9.04 0.77
CA GLN A 115 2.80 9.92 -0.30
C GLN A 115 2.12 11.29 -0.34
N GLY A 116 1.15 11.57 0.56
CA GLY A 116 0.42 12.83 0.63
C GLY A 116 -0.53 13.09 -0.54
N ARG A 117 -0.78 12.08 -1.39
CA ARG A 117 -1.68 12.15 -2.53
C ARG A 117 -3.07 11.64 -2.17
N ARG A 118 -4.08 12.23 -2.79
CA ARG A 118 -5.48 11.84 -2.60
C ARG A 118 -5.75 10.50 -3.28
N ILE A 119 -6.49 9.62 -2.61
CA ILE A 119 -6.86 8.28 -3.10
C ILE A 119 -8.35 8.26 -3.44
N LEU A 120 -8.67 7.72 -4.61
CA LEU A 120 -10.00 7.28 -5.01
C LEU A 120 -9.94 5.76 -5.14
N ILE A 121 -10.90 5.03 -4.55
CA ILE A 121 -10.82 3.58 -4.47
C ILE A 121 -12.01 2.89 -5.11
N LEU A 122 -11.77 1.78 -5.79
CA LEU A 122 -12.77 0.84 -6.27
C LEU A 122 -12.73 -0.41 -5.41
N MET A 123 -13.86 -0.75 -4.79
CA MET A 123 -14.01 -1.90 -3.88
C MET A 123 -15.25 -2.71 -4.21
N GLY A 124 -15.24 -3.97 -3.83
CA GLY A 124 -16.43 -4.82 -3.87
C GLY A 124 -16.19 -6.19 -4.50
N GLY A 125 -17.23 -6.99 -4.49
CA GLY A 125 -17.21 -8.39 -4.89
C GLY A 125 -18.00 -9.26 -3.92
N ASP A 126 -17.56 -10.50 -3.68
CA ASP A 126 -18.08 -11.40 -2.64
C ASP A 126 -17.10 -11.44 -1.45
N GLY A 127 -17.49 -10.84 -0.35
CA GLY A 127 -16.68 -10.76 0.87
C GLY A 127 -16.67 -12.02 1.71
N LYS A 128 -17.42 -13.07 1.32
CA LYS A 128 -17.46 -14.38 2.02
C LYS A 128 -17.71 -14.24 3.52
N GLY A 129 -18.50 -13.26 3.93
CA GLY A 129 -18.89 -13.04 5.33
C GLY A 129 -17.86 -12.33 6.19
N GLN A 130 -16.81 -11.75 5.62
CA GLN A 130 -15.86 -10.96 6.41
C GLN A 130 -16.49 -9.67 6.96
N ASP A 131 -15.95 -9.17 8.06
CA ASP A 131 -16.32 -7.89 8.65
C ASP A 131 -15.56 -6.74 7.95
N PHE A 132 -16.29 -5.80 7.35
CA PHE A 132 -15.74 -4.61 6.71
C PHE A 132 -15.57 -3.41 7.65
N THR A 133 -16.06 -3.49 8.89
CA THR A 133 -16.05 -2.36 9.85
C THR A 133 -14.67 -1.72 10.03
N PRO A 134 -13.54 -2.48 10.06
CA PRO A 134 -12.22 -1.88 10.24
C PRO A 134 -11.81 -0.92 9.10
N LEU A 135 -12.40 -1.05 7.90
CA LEU A 135 -12.10 -0.15 6.77
C LEU A 135 -12.43 1.30 7.09
N ALA A 136 -13.48 1.58 7.87
CA ALA A 136 -13.87 2.95 8.18
C ALA A 136 -12.71 3.77 8.79
N LYS A 137 -11.98 3.18 9.73
CA LYS A 137 -10.82 3.82 10.36
C LYS A 137 -9.70 4.08 9.34
N GLU A 138 -9.45 3.13 8.47
CA GLU A 138 -8.31 3.19 7.54
C GLU A 138 -8.57 4.09 6.34
N LEU A 139 -9.84 4.22 5.90
CA LEU A 139 -10.21 5.11 4.81
C LEU A 139 -10.37 6.57 5.24
N LYS A 140 -10.69 6.81 6.53
CA LYS A 140 -10.96 8.15 7.06
C LYS A 140 -9.78 9.10 6.81
N GLY A 141 -10.08 10.22 6.11
CA GLY A 141 -9.08 11.26 5.81
C GLY A 141 -8.03 10.87 4.77
N ARG A 142 -8.04 9.63 4.24
CA ARG A 142 -7.11 9.13 3.22
C ARG A 142 -7.78 8.94 1.87
N VAL A 143 -9.03 8.47 1.88
CA VAL A 143 -9.80 8.20 0.67
C VAL A 143 -10.87 9.27 0.51
N ALA A 144 -10.94 9.86 -0.71
CA ALA A 144 -11.91 10.89 -1.02
C ALA A 144 -13.22 10.31 -1.58
N PHE A 145 -13.13 9.31 -2.43
CA PHE A 145 -14.26 8.67 -3.11
C PHE A 145 -14.08 7.17 -3.16
N ALA A 146 -15.18 6.43 -2.97
CA ALA A 146 -15.19 4.99 -3.10
C ALA A 146 -16.30 4.53 -4.05
N ALA A 147 -15.94 3.96 -5.17
CA ALA A 147 -16.84 3.27 -6.07
C ALA A 147 -17.00 1.82 -5.60
N LEU A 148 -18.26 1.38 -5.48
CA LEU A 148 -18.59 0.07 -4.93
C LEU A 148 -19.29 -0.78 -5.99
N ILE A 149 -18.88 -2.05 -6.11
CA ILE A 149 -19.47 -3.00 -7.05
C ILE A 149 -19.77 -4.35 -6.38
N GLY A 150 -20.53 -5.17 -7.04
CA GLY A 150 -20.74 -6.57 -6.66
C GLY A 150 -21.68 -6.78 -5.47
N ARG A 151 -21.67 -8.01 -4.99
CA ARG A 151 -22.65 -8.55 -4.03
C ARG A 151 -22.69 -7.84 -2.69
N ASP A 152 -21.52 -7.55 -2.13
CA ASP A 152 -21.42 -6.98 -0.79
C ASP A 152 -21.19 -5.46 -0.79
N ALA A 153 -21.43 -4.78 -1.93
CA ALA A 153 -21.30 -3.32 -2.05
C ALA A 153 -22.10 -2.55 -0.98
N ALA A 154 -23.34 -3.00 -0.67
CA ALA A 154 -24.17 -2.40 0.37
C ALA A 154 -23.56 -2.50 1.76
N LYS A 155 -23.00 -3.66 2.09
CA LYS A 155 -22.32 -3.89 3.38
C LYS A 155 -21.06 -3.05 3.52
N ILE A 156 -20.28 -2.94 2.44
CA ILE A 156 -19.09 -2.08 2.42
C ILE A 156 -19.51 -0.62 2.62
N ARG A 157 -20.55 -0.15 1.92
CA ARG A 157 -21.09 1.20 2.07
C ARG A 157 -21.45 1.50 3.53
N GLU A 158 -22.20 0.59 4.16
CA GLU A 158 -22.58 0.73 5.58
C GLU A 158 -21.35 0.80 6.49
N ALA A 159 -20.41 -0.13 6.30
CA ALA A 159 -19.21 -0.21 7.11
C ALA A 159 -18.30 1.02 6.99
N VAL A 160 -18.18 1.62 5.79
CA VAL A 160 -17.30 2.80 5.58
C VAL A 160 -18.01 4.14 5.80
N SER A 161 -19.33 4.14 6.00
CA SER A 161 -20.11 5.36 6.24
C SER A 161 -19.52 6.25 7.37
N PRO A 162 -19.04 5.70 8.51
CA PRO A 162 -18.44 6.50 9.57
C PRO A 162 -17.12 7.20 9.18
N ALA A 163 -16.50 6.80 8.06
CA ALA A 163 -15.30 7.44 7.55
C ALA A 163 -15.57 8.79 6.87
N GLY A 164 -16.83 9.07 6.51
CA GLY A 164 -17.21 10.25 5.75
C GLY A 164 -16.74 10.23 4.28
N VAL A 165 -16.42 9.04 3.73
CA VAL A 165 -16.04 8.85 2.33
C VAL A 165 -17.28 8.91 1.46
N ALA A 166 -17.25 9.70 0.39
CA ALA A 166 -18.34 9.74 -0.60
C ALA A 166 -18.35 8.41 -1.38
N THR A 167 -19.47 7.68 -1.30
CA THR A 167 -19.63 6.36 -1.91
C THR A 167 -20.71 6.34 -2.97
N GLU A 168 -20.49 5.60 -4.07
CA GLU A 168 -21.48 5.31 -5.10
C GLU A 168 -21.41 3.84 -5.50
N THR A 169 -22.54 3.23 -5.90
CA THR A 169 -22.61 1.81 -6.28
C THR A 169 -22.90 1.65 -7.75
N PHE A 170 -22.17 0.77 -8.39
CA PHE A 170 -22.23 0.53 -9.83
C PHE A 170 -22.49 -0.95 -10.12
N LYS A 171 -23.03 -1.23 -11.30
CA LYS A 171 -23.28 -2.60 -11.78
C LYS A 171 -22.07 -3.19 -12.47
N THR A 172 -21.21 -2.36 -13.04
CA THR A 172 -20.04 -2.78 -13.81
C THR A 172 -18.77 -2.08 -13.32
N LEU A 173 -17.64 -2.69 -13.62
CA LEU A 173 -16.32 -2.13 -13.32
C LEU A 173 -16.09 -0.83 -14.10
N GLU A 174 -16.45 -0.83 -15.38
CA GLU A 174 -16.26 0.30 -16.28
C GLU A 174 -17.01 1.54 -15.78
N ALA A 175 -18.29 1.40 -15.41
CA ALA A 175 -19.07 2.52 -14.89
C ALA A 175 -18.51 3.07 -13.56
N ALA A 176 -17.95 2.19 -12.72
CA ALA A 176 -17.28 2.59 -11.48
C ALA A 176 -15.97 3.36 -11.76
N GLU A 177 -15.19 2.88 -12.73
CA GLU A 177 -13.94 3.51 -13.16
C GLU A 177 -14.19 4.89 -13.79
N ASP A 178 -15.17 4.99 -14.70
CA ASP A 178 -15.58 6.26 -15.32
C ASP A 178 -15.98 7.30 -14.26
N TRP A 179 -16.77 6.90 -13.27
CA TRP A 179 -17.14 7.78 -12.18
C TRP A 179 -15.93 8.23 -11.34
N LEU A 180 -15.01 7.32 -11.01
CA LEU A 180 -13.78 7.69 -10.31
C LEU A 180 -12.91 8.63 -11.14
N TRP A 181 -12.85 8.40 -12.45
CA TRP A 181 -12.15 9.30 -13.38
C TRP A 181 -12.74 10.71 -13.34
N GLU A 182 -14.07 10.86 -13.44
CA GLU A 182 -14.75 12.16 -13.35
C GLU A 182 -14.51 12.89 -12.03
N LYS A 183 -14.39 12.15 -10.90
CA LYS A 183 -14.14 12.72 -9.57
C LYS A 183 -12.66 13.00 -9.32
N SER A 184 -11.78 12.45 -10.14
CA SER A 184 -10.33 12.58 -9.99
C SER A 184 -9.79 13.86 -10.64
N ARG A 185 -8.58 14.22 -10.26
CA ARG A 185 -7.81 15.34 -10.80
C ARG A 185 -6.33 14.96 -10.92
N PRO A 186 -5.52 15.67 -11.73
CA PRO A 186 -4.08 15.45 -11.75
C PRO A 186 -3.47 15.46 -10.35
N GLY A 187 -2.62 14.50 -10.06
CA GLY A 187 -2.05 14.26 -8.74
C GLY A 187 -2.74 13.17 -7.92
N ASP A 188 -3.95 12.73 -8.29
CA ASP A 188 -4.68 11.69 -7.57
C ASP A 188 -4.18 10.28 -7.92
N GLN A 189 -4.54 9.32 -7.06
CA GLN A 189 -4.32 7.90 -7.23
C GLN A 189 -5.68 7.18 -7.30
N ILE A 190 -5.93 6.44 -8.38
CA ILE A 190 -7.13 5.60 -8.57
C ILE A 190 -6.69 4.17 -8.28
N LEU A 191 -7.20 3.61 -7.19
CA LEU A 191 -6.81 2.32 -6.65
C LEU A 191 -7.92 1.29 -6.84
N LEU A 192 -7.64 0.20 -7.55
CA LEU A 192 -8.46 -1.01 -7.50
C LEU A 192 -7.95 -1.90 -6.36
N SER A 193 -8.72 -2.02 -5.27
CA SER A 193 -8.40 -2.92 -4.14
C SER A 193 -9.71 -3.42 -3.52
N PRO A 194 -10.17 -4.60 -3.96
CA PRO A 194 -11.58 -4.98 -3.83
C PRO A 194 -12.05 -5.26 -2.40
N ALA A 195 -11.18 -5.62 -1.47
CA ALA A 195 -11.54 -6.15 -0.15
C ALA A 195 -12.37 -7.45 -0.19
N CYS A 196 -12.62 -7.97 -1.37
CA CYS A 196 -13.46 -9.12 -1.66
C CYS A 196 -12.75 -10.08 -2.62
N ALA A 197 -13.25 -11.30 -2.75
CA ALA A 197 -12.75 -12.28 -3.71
C ALA A 197 -13.59 -12.27 -4.98
#